data_98da1acd294799da5fa23372aa27d5c6
#
_entry.id   98da1acd294799da5fa23372aa27d5c6
#
_cell.length_a   1.000
_cell.length_b   1.000
_cell.length_c   1.000
_cell.angle_alpha   90.00
_cell.angle_beta   90.00
_cell.angle_gamma   90.00
#
_symmetry.space_group_name_H-M   'P 1'
#
loop_
_entity.id
_entity.type
_entity.pdbx_description
1 polymer ?
#
loop_
_entity_poly.entity_id
_entity_poly.type
_entity_poly.pdbx_seq_one_letter_code
_entity_poly.pdbx_strand_id
1 'polypeptide(L)'
;LGHGLFYCHIGCPIILASLTLKFYQTVIIKRRTFFLHLPPKTQRKMTNDNRICSLFGIEYPIISGGMVWCSGWRLASAVSNAGGLGLLGAGSMHPETLEYHIDRMRESTDKPWGVNLPLMYPDMETITDLIIRKGVRIVFTSAGSPKKLTPRLHDAGILVAHVVSSCKFARKCEEAGVDAIVAEGFEAGGHNGREELTTMVLVPQVRDATTLPLIAAGGIASNRAVRAAMVLGAEGVQVGTLFAASEESSASQAFKEYCVRMGEDDTMLSLKKISPSRLAKNSLYTRVHEAEERGATADELRQILGAKSTKRGIFEGDIDNGEIEIGQAVAAVDAIRPVSEIMASLVGDGL
;
A
#
# COMPACT_ATOMS: atom_id res chain seq x y z
N LEU A 1 37.89 19.01 25.85
CA LEU A 1 37.55 20.24 26.59
C LEU A 1 36.59 21.06 25.72
N GLY A 2 35.34 21.29 26.16
CA GLY A 2 34.43 22.26 25.57
C GLY A 2 33.02 21.75 25.37
N HIS A 3 32.28 21.55 26.48
CA HIS A 3 30.81 21.40 26.46
C HIS A 3 30.18 22.76 26.19
N GLY A 4 29.31 22.87 25.19
CA GLY A 4 28.48 24.03 24.92
C GLY A 4 26.98 23.67 25.14
N LEU A 5 26.51 23.91 26.37
CA LEU A 5 25.09 23.94 26.71
C LEU A 5 24.50 25.29 26.31
N PHE A 6 23.50 25.29 25.44
CA PHE A 6 22.64 26.46 25.22
C PHE A 6 21.49 26.44 26.25
N TYR A 7 21.58 27.34 27.23
CA TYR A 7 20.48 27.70 28.12
C TYR A 7 19.67 28.82 27.50
N CYS A 8 18.40 28.60 27.32
CA CYS A 8 17.45 29.68 27.04
C CYS A 8 16.87 30.19 28.36
N HIS A 9 17.29 31.38 28.80
CA HIS A 9 16.74 32.09 29.95
C HIS A 9 15.42 32.74 29.54
N ILE A 10 14.32 32.35 30.17
CA ILE A 10 13.16 33.24 30.33
C ILE A 10 12.89 33.29 31.84
N GLY A 11 13.23 34.42 32.42
CA GLY A 11 12.93 34.72 33.80
C GLY A 11 11.47 35.14 33.97
N CYS A 12 10.82 34.62 35.00
CA CYS A 12 9.62 35.21 35.56
C CYS A 12 9.66 35.12 37.09
N PRO A 13 9.44 36.19 37.84
CA PRO A 13 9.70 36.25 39.28
C PRO A 13 8.59 35.61 40.08
N ILE A 14 9.05 35.06 41.21
CA ILE A 14 8.24 34.45 42.26
C ILE A 14 7.43 35.54 43.00
N ILE A 15 6.11 35.49 42.86
CA ILE A 15 5.15 36.01 43.87
C ILE A 15 4.08 34.93 43.98
N LEU A 16 4.18 34.08 44.97
CA LEU A 16 3.10 33.27 45.44
C LEU A 16 3.49 32.57 46.74
N ALA A 17 3.12 33.13 47.82
CA ALA A 17 2.87 32.41 49.06
C ALA A 17 1.83 33.20 49.84
N SER A 18 0.55 32.87 49.70
CA SER A 18 -0.44 33.06 50.77
C SER A 18 -1.91 32.81 50.39
N LEU A 19 -2.24 32.11 49.32
CA LEU A 19 -3.69 31.93 48.99
C LEU A 19 -4.13 30.49 48.71
N THR A 20 -3.35 29.47 49.07
CA THR A 20 -3.68 28.07 48.75
C THR A 20 -4.09 27.19 49.97
N LEU A 21 -4.48 27.76 51.07
CA LEU A 21 -4.90 26.94 52.27
C LEU A 21 -6.39 27.07 52.66
N LYS A 22 -7.26 27.60 51.81
CA LYS A 22 -8.70 27.70 52.12
C LYS A 22 -9.67 27.07 51.10
N PHE A 23 -9.20 26.28 50.15
CA PHE A 23 -10.10 25.63 49.17
C PHE A 23 -10.10 24.10 49.21
N TYR A 24 -9.53 23.46 50.23
CA TYR A 24 -9.54 21.99 50.36
C TYR A 24 -10.55 21.41 51.36
N GLN A 25 -11.51 22.20 51.81
CA GLN A 25 -12.61 21.65 52.60
C GLN A 25 -13.93 22.07 51.96
N THR A 26 -14.59 21.15 51.34
CA THR A 26 -16.00 21.07 50.94
C THR A 26 -16.15 20.80 49.42
N VAL A 27 -15.71 19.62 48.95
CA VAL A 27 -16.39 18.93 47.86
C VAL A 27 -16.39 17.45 48.20
N ILE A 28 -17.24 17.03 49.11
CA ILE A 28 -17.73 15.65 49.17
C ILE A 28 -18.78 15.54 48.08
N ILE A 29 -18.32 15.22 46.84
CA ILE A 29 -19.23 14.79 45.79
C ILE A 29 -19.65 13.35 46.12
N LYS A 30 -20.89 13.21 46.55
CA LYS A 30 -21.60 11.93 46.59
C LYS A 30 -21.33 11.22 45.28
N ARG A 31 -20.63 10.08 45.33
CA ARG A 31 -20.56 9.12 44.24
C ARG A 31 -21.97 8.67 43.86
N ARG A 32 -22.67 9.41 43.04
CA ARG A 32 -23.71 8.86 42.20
C ARG A 32 -22.97 8.28 40.98
N THR A 33 -22.90 6.98 40.92
CA THR A 33 -22.51 6.22 39.76
C THR A 33 -23.51 6.53 38.68
N PHE A 34 -23.21 7.53 37.83
CA PHE A 34 -23.89 7.73 36.59
C PHE A 34 -23.36 6.62 35.66
N PHE A 35 -24.09 5.49 35.62
CA PHE A 35 -24.00 4.64 34.44
C PHE A 35 -24.56 5.46 33.28
N LEU A 36 -23.65 6.13 32.51
CA LEU A 36 -23.97 6.53 31.18
C LEU A 36 -24.29 5.22 30.42
N HIS A 37 -25.57 4.94 30.25
CA HIS A 37 -26.01 4.01 29.23
C HIS A 37 -25.61 4.64 27.90
N LEU A 38 -24.39 4.34 27.46
CA LEU A 38 -24.04 4.51 26.05
C LEU A 38 -25.02 3.59 25.31
N PRO A 39 -25.78 4.11 24.36
CA PRO A 39 -26.60 3.25 23.52
C PRO A 39 -25.68 2.18 22.91
N PRO A 40 -26.17 0.94 22.74
CA PRO A 40 -25.37 -0.08 22.08
C PRO A 40 -24.83 0.55 20.79
N LYS A 41 -23.51 0.41 20.57
CA LYS A 41 -22.88 0.85 19.33
C LYS A 41 -23.69 0.20 18.21
N THR A 42 -24.61 0.96 17.63
CA THR A 42 -25.26 0.59 16.38
C THR A 42 -24.10 0.38 15.43
N GLN A 43 -23.88 -0.85 15.04
CA GLN A 43 -23.05 -1.18 13.90
C GLN A 43 -23.60 -0.32 12.76
N ARG A 44 -22.93 0.80 12.48
CA ARG A 44 -23.22 1.59 11.31
C ARG A 44 -22.79 0.67 10.17
N LYS A 45 -23.72 -0.13 9.63
CA LYS A 45 -23.52 -0.73 8.31
C LYS A 45 -22.99 0.40 7.45
N MET A 46 -21.81 0.22 6.86
CA MET A 46 -21.36 1.15 5.83
C MET A 46 -22.52 1.31 4.87
N THR A 47 -23.08 2.51 4.86
CA THR A 47 -24.13 2.84 3.92
C THR A 47 -23.57 2.60 2.52
N ASN A 48 -24.42 2.20 1.59
CA ASN A 48 -24.14 1.90 0.17
C ASN A 48 -23.50 3.07 -0.62
N ASP A 49 -22.91 4.06 0.05
CA ASP A 49 -22.41 5.33 -0.48
C ASP A 49 -20.90 5.37 -0.70
N ASN A 50 -20.14 4.30 -0.39
CA ASN A 50 -18.71 4.30 -0.66
C ASN A 50 -18.46 4.15 -2.16
N ARG A 51 -17.89 5.20 -2.80
CA ARG A 51 -17.68 5.22 -4.25
C ARG A 51 -16.75 4.12 -4.76
N ILE A 52 -15.76 3.69 -3.98
CA ILE A 52 -14.86 2.58 -4.35
C ILE A 52 -15.61 1.25 -4.33
N CYS A 53 -16.42 1.02 -3.30
CA CYS A 53 -17.27 -0.19 -3.23
C CYS A 53 -18.27 -0.23 -4.40
N SER A 54 -18.94 0.88 -4.68
CA SER A 54 -19.90 1.00 -5.78
C SER A 54 -19.23 0.84 -7.16
N LEU A 55 -18.06 1.44 -7.37
CA LEU A 55 -17.31 1.41 -8.62
C LEU A 55 -16.88 0.00 -9.00
N PHE A 56 -16.33 -0.74 -8.05
CA PHE A 56 -15.75 -2.06 -8.29
C PHE A 56 -16.70 -3.21 -7.92
N GLY A 57 -17.85 -2.94 -7.31
CA GLY A 57 -18.80 -3.97 -6.89
C GLY A 57 -18.30 -4.84 -5.72
N ILE A 58 -17.50 -4.28 -4.82
CA ILE A 58 -16.91 -4.98 -3.67
C ILE A 58 -17.59 -4.61 -2.35
N GLU A 59 -17.46 -5.49 -1.35
CA GLU A 59 -18.08 -5.30 -0.03
C GLU A 59 -17.27 -4.34 0.86
N TYR A 60 -15.96 -4.50 0.88
CA TYR A 60 -15.03 -3.67 1.66
C TYR A 60 -14.11 -2.89 0.72
N PRO A 61 -13.85 -1.61 0.97
CA PRO A 61 -13.00 -0.78 0.13
C PRO A 61 -11.51 -1.09 0.36
N ILE A 62 -11.16 -2.37 0.32
CA ILE A 62 -9.81 -2.91 0.53
C ILE A 62 -9.39 -3.65 -0.73
N ILE A 63 -8.27 -3.19 -1.31
CA ILE A 63 -7.71 -3.72 -2.55
C ILE A 63 -6.35 -4.36 -2.24
N SER A 64 -6.04 -5.53 -2.77
CA SER A 64 -4.68 -6.05 -2.70
C SER A 64 -3.77 -5.34 -3.69
N GLY A 65 -2.53 -5.05 -3.32
CA GLY A 65 -1.53 -4.58 -4.28
C GLY A 65 -1.31 -5.59 -5.40
N GLY A 66 -1.12 -5.10 -6.63
CA GLY A 66 -0.73 -5.95 -7.76
C GLY A 66 0.78 -6.18 -7.78
N MET A 67 1.29 -6.93 -6.82
CA MET A 67 2.71 -7.08 -6.53
C MET A 67 3.37 -8.15 -7.40
N VAL A 68 4.54 -7.81 -7.97
CA VAL A 68 5.36 -8.76 -8.73
C VAL A 68 5.74 -9.96 -7.84
N TRP A 69 5.70 -11.17 -8.38
CA TRP A 69 6.04 -12.46 -7.74
C TRP A 69 5.17 -12.86 -6.52
N CYS A 70 4.29 -11.95 -6.02
CA CYS A 70 3.40 -12.21 -4.88
C CYS A 70 1.95 -12.43 -5.32
N SER A 71 1.44 -11.58 -6.23
CA SER A 71 0.01 -11.49 -6.55
C SER A 71 -0.40 -12.41 -7.69
N GLY A 72 -0.38 -13.73 -7.42
CA GLY A 72 -0.96 -14.75 -8.28
C GLY A 72 -2.47 -14.94 -8.02
N TRP A 73 -3.09 -15.87 -8.75
CA TRP A 73 -4.53 -16.14 -8.67
C TRP A 73 -5.00 -16.56 -7.26
N ARG A 74 -4.18 -17.28 -6.49
CA ARG A 74 -4.56 -17.72 -5.13
C ARG A 74 -4.77 -16.52 -4.21
N LEU A 75 -3.81 -15.59 -4.18
CA LEU A 75 -3.93 -14.38 -3.39
C LEU A 75 -5.09 -13.52 -3.88
N ALA A 76 -5.16 -13.25 -5.18
CA ALA A 76 -6.19 -12.39 -5.74
C ALA A 76 -7.61 -12.93 -5.50
N SER A 77 -7.84 -14.24 -5.72
CA SER A 77 -9.15 -14.85 -5.47
C SER A 77 -9.51 -14.89 -3.98
N ALA A 78 -8.54 -15.13 -3.09
CA ALA A 78 -8.79 -15.11 -1.65
C ALA A 78 -9.22 -13.73 -1.16
N VAL A 79 -8.58 -12.63 -1.64
CA VAL A 79 -8.98 -11.26 -1.31
C VAL A 79 -10.39 -10.96 -1.85
N SER A 80 -10.68 -11.35 -3.09
CA SER A 80 -12.01 -11.16 -3.70
C SER A 80 -13.09 -11.92 -2.93
N ASN A 81 -12.83 -13.18 -2.57
CA ASN A 81 -13.77 -14.01 -1.80
C ASN A 81 -13.96 -13.49 -0.37
N ALA A 82 -13.00 -12.76 0.19
CA ALA A 82 -13.11 -12.09 1.48
C ALA A 82 -13.77 -10.70 1.39
N GLY A 83 -14.37 -10.33 0.25
CA GLY A 83 -15.13 -9.10 0.07
C GLY A 83 -14.34 -7.87 -0.37
N GLY A 84 -13.02 -7.99 -0.58
CA GLY A 84 -12.17 -6.95 -1.16
C GLY A 84 -12.04 -7.05 -2.68
N LEU A 85 -11.05 -6.34 -3.25
CA LEU A 85 -10.67 -6.45 -4.66
C LEU A 85 -9.29 -7.10 -4.79
N GLY A 86 -9.23 -8.32 -5.27
CA GLY A 86 -7.98 -9.00 -5.59
C GLY A 86 -7.40 -8.53 -6.92
N LEU A 87 -6.10 -8.28 -6.98
CA LEU A 87 -5.40 -7.90 -8.21
C LEU A 87 -4.34 -8.93 -8.59
N LEU A 88 -4.33 -9.38 -9.84
CA LEU A 88 -3.21 -10.10 -10.42
C LEU A 88 -2.05 -9.13 -10.71
N GLY A 89 -0.83 -9.47 -10.31
CA GLY A 89 0.37 -8.66 -10.54
C GLY A 89 1.03 -8.99 -11.88
N ALA A 90 0.54 -8.44 -12.99
CA ALA A 90 1.01 -8.78 -14.32
C ALA A 90 2.46 -8.38 -14.63
N GLY A 91 3.06 -7.48 -13.83
CA GLY A 91 4.42 -6.99 -14.04
C GLY A 91 5.52 -8.05 -14.02
N SER A 92 5.27 -9.23 -13.47
CA SER A 92 6.21 -10.37 -13.47
C SER A 92 5.78 -11.53 -14.38
N MET A 93 4.70 -11.35 -15.16
CA MET A 93 4.07 -12.42 -15.92
C MET A 93 4.29 -12.23 -17.41
N HIS A 94 4.77 -13.28 -18.09
CA HIS A 94 4.65 -13.40 -19.55
C HIS A 94 3.19 -13.61 -19.93
N PRO A 95 2.78 -13.31 -21.19
CA PRO A 95 1.37 -13.42 -21.59
C PRO A 95 0.72 -14.78 -21.27
N GLU A 96 1.41 -15.90 -21.48
CA GLU A 96 0.90 -17.24 -21.21
C GLU A 96 0.70 -17.48 -19.70
N THR A 97 1.58 -16.92 -18.87
CA THR A 97 1.45 -16.99 -17.41
C THR A 97 0.26 -16.17 -16.94
N LEU A 98 0.10 -14.96 -17.48
CA LEU A 98 -1.06 -14.13 -17.15
C LEU A 98 -2.37 -14.79 -17.60
N GLU A 99 -2.40 -15.38 -18.79
CA GLU A 99 -3.57 -16.13 -19.29
C GLU A 99 -3.95 -17.25 -18.35
N TYR A 100 -2.98 -18.06 -17.92
CA TYR A 100 -3.20 -19.11 -16.92
C TYR A 100 -3.79 -18.54 -15.62
N HIS A 101 -3.24 -17.44 -15.10
CA HIS A 101 -3.76 -16.84 -13.87
C HIS A 101 -5.17 -16.27 -14.04
N ILE A 102 -5.50 -15.69 -15.18
CA ILE A 102 -6.85 -15.20 -15.50
C ILE A 102 -7.85 -16.36 -15.52
N ASP A 103 -7.50 -17.48 -16.16
CA ASP A 103 -8.37 -18.65 -16.22
C ASP A 103 -8.59 -19.25 -14.84
N ARG A 104 -7.53 -19.35 -14.03
CA ARG A 104 -7.62 -19.78 -12.63
C ARG A 104 -8.47 -18.86 -11.76
N MET A 105 -8.45 -17.53 -11.99
CA MET A 105 -9.33 -16.60 -11.29
C MET A 105 -10.80 -16.92 -11.52
N ARG A 106 -11.19 -17.17 -12.77
CA ARG A 106 -12.57 -17.50 -13.13
C ARG A 106 -13.08 -18.81 -12.52
N GLU A 107 -12.17 -19.76 -12.32
CA GLU A 107 -12.50 -21.02 -11.65
C GLU A 107 -12.58 -20.87 -10.12
N SER A 108 -11.95 -19.86 -9.55
CA SER A 108 -11.76 -19.72 -8.11
C SER A 108 -12.69 -18.68 -7.46
N THR A 109 -13.31 -17.79 -8.22
CA THR A 109 -14.19 -16.75 -7.67
C THR A 109 -15.18 -16.21 -8.70
N ASP A 110 -16.40 -15.94 -8.24
CA ASP A 110 -17.42 -15.17 -8.96
C ASP A 110 -17.43 -13.68 -8.53
N LYS A 111 -16.56 -13.30 -7.59
CA LYS A 111 -16.45 -11.94 -7.07
C LYS A 111 -15.60 -11.06 -8.00
N PRO A 112 -15.75 -9.72 -7.92
CA PRO A 112 -14.90 -8.81 -8.69
C PRO A 112 -13.42 -8.99 -8.40
N TRP A 113 -12.59 -8.89 -9.44
CA TRP A 113 -11.14 -8.91 -9.39
C TRP A 113 -10.56 -8.13 -10.57
N GLY A 114 -9.29 -7.77 -10.52
CA GLY A 114 -8.63 -7.01 -11.57
C GLY A 114 -7.20 -7.47 -11.86
N VAL A 115 -6.56 -6.74 -12.76
CA VAL A 115 -5.16 -6.94 -13.16
C VAL A 115 -4.39 -5.63 -12.96
N ASN A 116 -3.26 -5.68 -12.26
CA ASN A 116 -2.32 -4.55 -12.20
C ASN A 116 -1.32 -4.66 -13.34
N LEU A 117 -1.19 -3.58 -14.10
CA LEU A 117 -0.43 -3.50 -15.33
C LEU A 117 0.57 -2.33 -15.26
N PRO A 118 1.84 -2.58 -14.91
CA PRO A 118 2.87 -1.55 -14.96
C PRO A 118 3.20 -1.18 -16.41
N LEU A 119 3.01 0.09 -16.78
CA LEU A 119 3.06 0.56 -18.19
C LEU A 119 4.47 0.62 -18.77
N MET A 120 5.51 0.46 -17.98
CA MET A 120 6.91 0.45 -18.43
C MET A 120 7.43 -0.96 -18.79
N TYR A 121 6.62 -1.99 -18.63
CA TYR A 121 7.02 -3.35 -18.96
C TYR A 121 6.99 -3.61 -20.48
N PRO A 122 7.84 -4.53 -20.97
CA PRO A 122 7.76 -4.98 -22.37
C PRO A 122 6.43 -5.71 -22.62
N ASP A 123 6.09 -5.90 -23.89
CA ASP A 123 4.91 -6.66 -24.35
C ASP A 123 3.53 -6.07 -23.95
N MET A 124 3.48 -4.77 -23.63
CA MET A 124 2.26 -4.08 -23.21
C MET A 124 1.08 -4.27 -24.16
N GLU A 125 1.32 -4.25 -25.47
CA GLU A 125 0.28 -4.43 -26.48
C GLU A 125 -0.30 -5.84 -26.39
N THR A 126 0.54 -6.86 -26.38
CA THR A 126 0.14 -8.28 -26.26
C THR A 126 -0.64 -8.55 -24.98
N ILE A 127 -0.16 -8.00 -23.85
CA ILE A 127 -0.82 -8.14 -22.55
C ILE A 127 -2.17 -7.42 -22.55
N THR A 128 -2.26 -6.24 -23.15
CA THR A 128 -3.52 -5.49 -23.25
C THR A 128 -4.54 -6.24 -24.10
N ASP A 129 -4.13 -6.78 -25.26
CA ASP A 129 -4.99 -7.59 -26.12
C ASP A 129 -5.48 -8.85 -25.39
N LEU A 130 -4.62 -9.49 -24.61
CA LEU A 130 -4.98 -10.64 -23.80
C LEU A 130 -6.05 -10.28 -22.74
N ILE A 131 -5.83 -9.19 -22.01
CA ILE A 131 -6.76 -8.69 -20.98
C ILE A 131 -8.15 -8.42 -21.58
N ILE A 132 -8.20 -7.73 -22.73
CA ILE A 132 -9.44 -7.42 -23.45
C ILE A 132 -10.10 -8.71 -23.96
N ARG A 133 -9.36 -9.57 -24.64
CA ARG A 133 -9.86 -10.85 -25.17
C ARG A 133 -10.40 -11.75 -24.08
N LYS A 134 -9.76 -11.77 -22.93
CA LYS A 134 -10.19 -12.54 -21.76
C LYS A 134 -11.29 -11.82 -20.97
N GLY A 135 -11.80 -10.66 -21.37
CA GLY A 135 -12.91 -9.97 -20.73
C GLY A 135 -12.64 -9.65 -19.24
N VAL A 136 -11.42 -9.25 -18.89
CA VAL A 136 -11.10 -8.66 -17.58
C VAL A 136 -11.87 -7.35 -17.47
N ARG A 137 -12.44 -7.05 -16.31
CA ARG A 137 -13.30 -5.86 -16.16
C ARG A 137 -12.63 -4.70 -15.42
N ILE A 138 -11.56 -4.94 -14.71
CA ILE A 138 -10.89 -3.95 -13.88
C ILE A 138 -9.37 -4.03 -14.12
N VAL A 139 -8.77 -2.90 -14.46
CA VAL A 139 -7.32 -2.77 -14.67
C VAL A 139 -6.79 -1.64 -13.81
N PHE A 140 -5.78 -1.94 -13.00
CA PHE A 140 -4.97 -0.94 -12.32
C PHE A 140 -3.70 -0.73 -13.14
N THR A 141 -3.38 0.51 -13.47
CA THR A 141 -2.17 0.86 -14.20
C THR A 141 -1.19 1.62 -13.31
N SER A 142 0.10 1.44 -13.53
CA SER A 142 1.17 2.10 -12.76
C SER A 142 2.40 2.37 -13.63
N ALA A 143 3.37 3.12 -13.11
CA ALA A 143 4.69 3.31 -13.73
C ALA A 143 4.64 3.76 -15.20
N GLY A 144 3.93 4.83 -15.49
CA GLY A 144 3.83 5.40 -16.82
C GLY A 144 2.65 6.35 -16.98
N SER A 145 2.28 6.68 -18.21
CA SER A 145 1.14 7.54 -18.52
C SER A 145 -0.06 6.70 -18.97
N PRO A 146 -1.22 6.80 -18.31
CA PRO A 146 -2.40 6.03 -18.70
C PRO A 146 -3.10 6.60 -19.96
N LYS A 147 -2.72 7.79 -20.43
CA LYS A 147 -3.40 8.56 -21.46
C LYS A 147 -3.71 7.77 -22.74
N LYS A 148 -2.79 6.92 -23.21
CA LYS A 148 -2.99 6.14 -24.42
C LYS A 148 -3.82 4.88 -24.20
N LEU A 149 -3.68 4.28 -23.02
CA LEU A 149 -4.28 2.98 -22.74
C LEU A 149 -5.73 3.11 -22.22
N THR A 150 -6.02 4.14 -21.44
CA THR A 150 -7.36 4.33 -20.83
C THR A 150 -8.49 4.30 -21.87
N PRO A 151 -8.44 5.06 -22.99
CA PRO A 151 -9.53 5.01 -23.98
C PRO A 151 -9.76 3.61 -24.55
N ARG A 152 -8.67 2.90 -24.86
CA ARG A 152 -8.74 1.54 -25.40
C ARG A 152 -9.37 0.54 -24.43
N LEU A 153 -9.06 0.67 -23.13
CA LEU A 153 -9.65 -0.17 -22.09
C LEU A 153 -11.13 0.18 -21.90
N HIS A 154 -11.49 1.46 -21.91
CA HIS A 154 -12.87 1.92 -21.84
C HIS A 154 -13.72 1.45 -23.04
N ASP A 155 -13.17 1.47 -24.25
CA ASP A 155 -13.84 0.94 -25.46
C ASP A 155 -14.17 -0.56 -25.30
N ALA A 156 -13.42 -1.28 -24.47
CA ALA A 156 -13.68 -2.67 -24.09
C ALA A 156 -14.55 -2.84 -22.84
N GLY A 157 -15.07 -1.74 -22.25
CA GLY A 157 -15.89 -1.76 -21.02
C GLY A 157 -15.11 -2.07 -19.74
N ILE A 158 -13.82 -1.76 -19.72
CA ILE A 158 -12.91 -2.04 -18.59
C ILE A 158 -12.73 -0.77 -17.76
N LEU A 159 -12.94 -0.87 -16.45
CA LEU A 159 -12.66 0.19 -15.49
C LEU A 159 -11.15 0.32 -15.25
N VAL A 160 -10.67 1.56 -15.18
CA VAL A 160 -9.23 1.88 -15.06
C VAL A 160 -8.97 2.69 -13.80
N ALA A 161 -8.13 2.17 -12.90
CA ALA A 161 -7.51 2.94 -11.84
C ALA A 161 -6.03 3.17 -12.14
N HIS A 162 -5.45 4.31 -11.69
CA HIS A 162 -4.02 4.58 -11.90
C HIS A 162 -3.32 4.97 -10.62
N VAL A 163 -2.10 4.44 -10.43
CA VAL A 163 -1.25 4.72 -9.27
C VAL A 163 -0.43 5.97 -9.48
N VAL A 164 -0.46 6.88 -8.51
CA VAL A 164 0.24 8.17 -8.56
C VAL A 164 1.03 8.44 -7.27
N SER A 165 2.14 9.18 -7.40
CA SER A 165 2.97 9.64 -6.29
C SER A 165 2.88 11.15 -6.01
N SER A 166 2.07 11.89 -6.77
CA SER A 166 1.94 13.34 -6.62
C SER A 166 0.63 13.90 -7.20
N CYS A 167 0.23 15.09 -6.74
CA CYS A 167 -0.92 15.83 -7.27
C CYS A 167 -0.81 16.14 -8.77
N LYS A 168 0.42 16.36 -9.26
CA LYS A 168 0.67 16.58 -10.69
C LYS A 168 0.26 15.35 -11.51
N PHE A 169 0.59 14.16 -11.03
CA PHE A 169 0.20 12.93 -11.71
C PHE A 169 -1.29 12.64 -11.55
N ALA A 170 -1.89 12.96 -10.39
CA ALA A 170 -3.33 12.83 -10.19
C ALA A 170 -4.14 13.64 -11.21
N ARG A 171 -3.81 14.92 -11.42
CA ARG A 171 -4.47 15.74 -12.45
C ARG A 171 -4.30 15.17 -13.86
N LYS A 172 -3.11 14.68 -14.21
CA LYS A 172 -2.88 14.04 -15.51
C LYS A 172 -3.68 12.75 -15.69
N CYS A 173 -3.94 12.02 -14.62
CA CYS A 173 -4.78 10.82 -14.66
C CYS A 173 -6.25 11.20 -14.85
N GLU A 174 -6.73 12.23 -14.17
CA GLU A 174 -8.08 12.78 -14.38
C GLU A 174 -8.27 13.27 -15.83
N GLU A 175 -7.28 14.01 -16.37
CA GLU A 175 -7.26 14.41 -17.79
C GLU A 175 -7.22 13.21 -18.76
N ALA A 176 -6.63 12.09 -18.34
CA ALA A 176 -6.59 10.85 -19.12
C ALA A 176 -7.89 10.04 -19.03
N GLY A 177 -8.82 10.45 -18.17
CA GLY A 177 -10.14 9.85 -18.02
C GLY A 177 -10.17 8.56 -17.21
N VAL A 178 -9.23 8.32 -16.28
CA VAL A 178 -9.29 7.13 -15.41
C VAL A 178 -10.49 7.21 -14.46
N ASP A 179 -10.99 6.06 -14.00
CA ASP A 179 -12.17 5.97 -13.13
C ASP A 179 -11.85 6.15 -11.65
N ALA A 180 -10.61 5.85 -11.24
CA ALA A 180 -10.14 6.03 -9.86
C ALA A 180 -8.62 6.30 -9.82
N ILE A 181 -8.17 6.88 -8.70
CA ILE A 181 -6.75 7.18 -8.44
C ILE A 181 -6.29 6.42 -7.20
N VAL A 182 -5.10 5.83 -7.27
CA VAL A 182 -4.38 5.29 -6.11
C VAL A 182 -3.25 6.24 -5.75
N ALA A 183 -3.34 6.93 -4.62
CA ALA A 183 -2.26 7.76 -4.08
C ALA A 183 -1.33 6.87 -3.23
N GLU A 184 -0.14 6.61 -3.75
CA GLU A 184 0.82 5.70 -3.12
C GLU A 184 1.97 6.48 -2.46
N GLY A 185 1.99 6.45 -1.13
CA GLY A 185 3.05 7.04 -0.32
C GLY A 185 4.34 6.22 -0.34
N PHE A 186 5.45 6.89 -0.03
CA PHE A 186 6.80 6.30 -0.13
C PHE A 186 7.09 5.22 0.92
N GLU A 187 6.18 4.95 1.84
CA GLU A 187 6.21 3.80 2.75
C GLU A 187 5.97 2.46 2.03
N ALA A 188 5.46 2.50 0.79
CA ALA A 188 5.24 1.31 -0.02
C ALA A 188 6.55 0.59 -0.36
N GLY A 189 6.49 -0.74 -0.50
CA GLY A 189 7.58 -1.57 -0.99
C GLY A 189 7.75 -1.48 -2.50
N GLY A 190 8.95 -1.76 -3.00
CA GLY A 190 9.27 -1.70 -4.42
C GLY A 190 9.39 -0.27 -4.95
N HIS A 191 9.02 -0.10 -6.20
CA HIS A 191 9.17 1.17 -6.92
C HIS A 191 8.34 2.29 -6.30
N ASN A 192 8.97 3.44 -6.08
CA ASN A 192 8.39 4.60 -5.43
C ASN A 192 8.47 5.87 -6.29
N GLY A 193 7.65 6.86 -5.96
CA GLY A 193 7.77 8.20 -6.51
C GLY A 193 9.07 8.88 -6.09
N ARG A 194 9.57 9.78 -6.93
CA ARG A 194 10.79 10.55 -6.65
C ARG A 194 10.58 11.65 -5.62
N GLU A 195 9.33 12.00 -5.37
CA GLU A 195 8.92 13.05 -4.43
C GLU A 195 9.03 12.64 -2.96
N GLU A 196 9.12 11.35 -2.68
CA GLU A 196 9.24 10.77 -1.33
C GLU A 196 8.16 11.28 -0.35
N LEU A 197 6.93 11.49 -0.86
CA LEU A 197 5.83 11.93 -0.04
C LEU A 197 5.26 10.77 0.77
N THR A 198 5.10 10.98 2.08
CA THR A 198 4.43 10.01 2.94
C THR A 198 2.94 9.92 2.62
N THR A 199 2.32 8.80 2.91
CA THR A 199 0.86 8.60 2.76
C THR A 199 0.08 9.69 3.50
N MET A 200 0.54 10.07 4.71
CA MET A 200 -0.06 11.13 5.52
C MET A 200 -0.08 12.50 4.81
N VAL A 201 0.94 12.82 4.01
CA VAL A 201 1.06 14.09 3.29
C VAL A 201 0.41 13.99 1.91
N LEU A 202 0.60 12.88 1.20
CA LEU A 202 0.16 12.71 -0.19
C LEU A 202 -1.36 12.64 -0.32
N VAL A 203 -2.01 11.81 0.52
CA VAL A 203 -3.46 11.52 0.37
C VAL A 203 -4.31 12.78 0.45
N PRO A 204 -4.21 13.67 1.46
CA PRO A 204 -5.02 14.88 1.51
C PRO A 204 -4.71 15.83 0.35
N GLN A 205 -3.45 15.95 -0.07
CA GLN A 205 -3.09 16.79 -1.21
C GLN A 205 -3.68 16.28 -2.53
N VAL A 206 -3.68 14.95 -2.74
CA VAL A 206 -4.32 14.35 -3.92
C VAL A 206 -5.83 14.49 -3.85
N ARG A 207 -6.44 14.34 -2.66
CA ARG A 207 -7.89 14.59 -2.49
C ARG A 207 -8.28 16.00 -2.91
N ASP A 208 -7.49 16.99 -2.53
CA ASP A 208 -7.75 18.40 -2.91
C ASP A 208 -7.49 18.66 -4.42
N ALA A 209 -6.71 17.80 -5.06
CA ALA A 209 -6.30 17.96 -6.46
C ALA A 209 -7.22 17.29 -7.47
N THR A 210 -8.13 16.38 -7.06
CA THR A 210 -9.02 15.61 -7.95
C THR A 210 -10.37 15.34 -7.30
N THR A 211 -11.40 15.14 -8.12
CA THR A 211 -12.73 14.72 -7.67
C THR A 211 -12.99 13.22 -7.83
N LEU A 212 -12.08 12.49 -8.46
CA LEU A 212 -12.20 11.05 -8.70
C LEU A 212 -12.23 10.25 -7.39
N PRO A 213 -12.81 9.04 -7.38
CA PRO A 213 -12.66 8.09 -6.29
C PRO A 213 -11.17 7.88 -5.95
N LEU A 214 -10.81 7.99 -4.66
CA LEU A 214 -9.43 7.98 -4.19
C LEU A 214 -9.14 6.77 -3.30
N ILE A 215 -8.09 6.05 -3.63
CA ILE A 215 -7.55 4.93 -2.88
C ILE A 215 -6.21 5.35 -2.30
N ALA A 216 -5.98 5.12 -1.00
CA ALA A 216 -4.68 5.34 -0.38
C ALA A 216 -3.85 4.06 -0.39
N ALA A 217 -2.56 4.16 -0.66
CA ALA A 217 -1.60 3.06 -0.60
C ALA A 217 -0.31 3.50 0.10
N GLY A 218 0.44 2.54 0.65
CA GLY A 218 1.67 2.79 1.41
C GLY A 218 1.44 2.86 2.92
N GLY A 219 2.17 2.06 3.69
CA GLY A 219 2.15 2.08 5.16
C GLY A 219 0.88 1.55 5.84
N ILE A 220 -0.07 0.97 5.12
CA ILE A 220 -1.38 0.55 5.65
C ILE A 220 -1.33 -0.93 6.06
N ALA A 221 -1.38 -1.21 7.37
CA ALA A 221 -1.28 -2.56 7.92
C ALA A 221 -2.19 -2.81 9.15
N SER A 222 -3.21 -2.02 9.35
CA SER A 222 -4.15 -2.20 10.46
C SER A 222 -5.47 -1.48 10.21
N ASN A 223 -6.55 -1.86 10.89
CA ASN A 223 -7.82 -1.13 10.86
C ASN A 223 -7.64 0.36 11.21
N ARG A 224 -6.75 0.68 12.17
CA ARG A 224 -6.45 2.08 12.52
C ARG A 224 -5.87 2.86 11.32
N ALA A 225 -4.95 2.23 10.57
CA ALA A 225 -4.36 2.85 9.39
C ALA A 225 -5.39 2.99 8.24
N VAL A 226 -6.26 2.00 8.05
CA VAL A 226 -7.38 2.09 7.09
C VAL A 226 -8.28 3.27 7.44
N ARG A 227 -8.71 3.40 8.69
CA ARG A 227 -9.56 4.51 9.16
C ARG A 227 -8.84 5.86 9.06
N ALA A 228 -7.55 5.93 9.34
CA ALA A 228 -6.76 7.15 9.16
C ALA A 228 -6.72 7.58 7.69
N ALA A 229 -6.51 6.65 6.76
CA ALA A 229 -6.55 6.93 5.33
C ALA A 229 -7.92 7.50 4.89
N MET A 230 -9.03 6.95 5.42
CA MET A 230 -10.37 7.49 5.16
C MET A 230 -10.53 8.92 5.71
N VAL A 231 -10.01 9.21 6.90
CA VAL A 231 -10.04 10.58 7.48
C VAL A 231 -9.22 11.55 6.66
N LEU A 232 -8.14 11.09 6.03
CA LEU A 232 -7.32 11.90 5.12
C LEU A 232 -7.99 12.17 3.76
N GLY A 233 -9.16 11.58 3.51
CA GLY A 233 -9.95 11.80 2.30
C GLY A 233 -9.91 10.68 1.26
N ALA A 234 -9.28 9.54 1.56
CA ALA A 234 -9.41 8.34 0.75
C ALA A 234 -10.79 7.69 0.95
N GLU A 235 -11.23 6.93 -0.04
CA GLU A 235 -12.49 6.17 -0.04
C GLU A 235 -12.23 4.66 -0.09
N GLY A 236 -10.97 4.27 -0.27
CA GLY A 236 -10.50 2.91 -0.20
C GLY A 236 -9.02 2.86 0.12
N VAL A 237 -8.51 1.67 0.36
CA VAL A 237 -7.10 1.43 0.61
C VAL A 237 -6.57 0.30 -0.26
N GLN A 238 -5.31 0.44 -0.71
CA GLN A 238 -4.57 -0.65 -1.33
C GLN A 238 -3.47 -1.12 -0.39
N VAL A 239 -3.47 -2.41 -0.08
CA VAL A 239 -2.58 -3.04 0.89
C VAL A 239 -1.64 -4.00 0.17
N GLY A 240 -0.33 -3.81 0.35
CA GLY A 240 0.70 -4.67 -0.24
C GLY A 240 1.27 -5.65 0.78
N THR A 241 2.05 -5.14 1.72
CA THR A 241 2.96 -5.88 2.61
C THR A 241 2.28 -7.04 3.36
N LEU A 242 1.12 -6.83 3.97
CA LEU A 242 0.40 -7.89 4.69
C LEU A 242 0.02 -9.04 3.74
N PHE A 243 -0.48 -8.71 2.56
CA PHE A 243 -0.87 -9.72 1.57
C PHE A 243 0.34 -10.37 0.90
N ALA A 244 1.46 -9.67 0.73
CA ALA A 244 2.70 -10.26 0.23
C ALA A 244 3.22 -11.39 1.14
N ALA A 245 3.05 -11.26 2.45
CA ALA A 245 3.45 -12.23 3.46
C ALA A 245 2.34 -13.26 3.80
N SER A 246 1.17 -13.24 3.14
CA SER A 246 0.05 -14.16 3.41
C SER A 246 0.33 -15.59 2.94
N GLU A 247 -0.47 -16.54 3.44
CA GLU A 247 -0.41 -17.95 3.01
C GLU A 247 -0.62 -18.10 1.51
N GLU A 248 -1.57 -17.37 0.92
CA GLU A 248 -1.97 -17.46 -0.48
C GLU A 248 -1.05 -16.71 -1.45
N SER A 249 -0.13 -15.87 -0.92
CA SER A 249 0.88 -15.21 -1.75
C SER A 249 1.75 -16.21 -2.50
N SER A 250 2.08 -15.91 -3.76
CA SER A 250 2.98 -16.71 -4.58
C SER A 250 4.46 -16.58 -4.20
N ALA A 251 4.79 -15.68 -3.28
CA ALA A 251 6.14 -15.54 -2.76
C ALA A 251 6.62 -16.83 -2.08
N SER A 252 7.93 -17.06 -2.08
CA SER A 252 8.52 -18.22 -1.42
C SER A 252 8.27 -18.24 0.08
N GLN A 253 8.31 -19.41 0.68
CA GLN A 253 8.19 -19.55 2.14
C GLN A 253 9.31 -18.78 2.86
N ALA A 254 10.53 -18.83 2.33
CA ALA A 254 11.68 -18.11 2.87
C ALA A 254 11.44 -16.58 2.92
N PHE A 255 10.84 -16.00 1.86
CA PHE A 255 10.45 -14.58 1.85
C PHE A 255 9.43 -14.26 2.94
N LYS A 256 8.38 -15.06 3.09
CA LYS A 256 7.33 -14.85 4.10
C LYS A 256 7.90 -14.92 5.52
N GLU A 257 8.72 -15.92 5.79
CA GLU A 257 9.40 -16.07 7.09
C GLU A 257 10.41 -14.94 7.35
N TYR A 258 11.05 -14.43 6.30
CA TYR A 258 11.91 -13.27 6.41
C TYR A 258 11.10 -12.02 6.80
N CYS A 259 9.95 -11.78 6.16
CA CYS A 259 9.04 -10.67 6.53
C CYS A 259 8.60 -10.73 8.00
N VAL A 260 8.29 -11.92 8.54
CA VAL A 260 7.89 -12.11 9.96
C VAL A 260 9.01 -11.73 10.94
N ARG A 261 10.27 -11.83 10.52
CA ARG A 261 11.43 -11.47 11.37
C ARG A 261 11.84 -10.00 11.28
N MET A 262 11.30 -9.27 10.31
CA MET A 262 11.69 -7.87 10.07
C MET A 262 11.06 -6.91 11.09
N GLY A 263 11.84 -5.91 11.50
CA GLY A 263 11.43 -4.84 12.40
C GLY A 263 11.19 -3.50 11.70
N GLU A 264 11.07 -2.46 12.50
CA GLU A 264 10.71 -1.09 12.05
C GLU A 264 11.77 -0.48 11.12
N ASP A 265 13.03 -0.88 11.29
CA ASP A 265 14.19 -0.25 10.64
C ASP A 265 14.77 -1.10 9.49
N ASP A 266 14.11 -2.20 9.13
CA ASP A 266 14.65 -3.19 8.20
C ASP A 266 14.37 -2.90 6.72
N THR A 267 13.81 -1.74 6.38
CA THR A 267 13.63 -1.31 4.99
C THR A 267 14.25 0.05 4.72
N MET A 268 14.71 0.27 3.48
CA MET A 268 15.25 1.55 3.05
C MET A 268 14.88 1.85 1.59
N LEU A 269 14.65 3.13 1.29
CA LEU A 269 14.52 3.61 -0.09
C LEU A 269 15.92 3.80 -0.69
N SER A 270 16.22 3.08 -1.74
CA SER A 270 17.51 3.05 -2.46
C SER A 270 17.31 3.16 -3.97
N LEU A 271 18.36 3.00 -4.74
CA LEU A 271 18.36 2.94 -6.20
C LEU A 271 17.83 4.21 -6.89
N LYS A 272 17.95 5.38 -6.23
CA LYS A 272 17.42 6.66 -6.72
C LYS A 272 17.98 7.07 -8.08
N LYS A 273 19.18 6.62 -8.44
CA LYS A 273 19.80 6.86 -9.76
C LYS A 273 19.18 6.03 -10.88
N ILE A 274 18.56 4.90 -10.55
CA ILE A 274 17.83 4.04 -11.49
C ILE A 274 16.34 4.35 -11.41
N SER A 275 15.72 3.87 -10.35
CA SER A 275 14.34 4.11 -9.97
C SER A 275 14.23 3.95 -8.46
N PRO A 276 13.75 4.95 -7.72
CA PRO A 276 13.64 4.80 -6.28
C PRO A 276 12.87 3.54 -5.93
N SER A 277 13.45 2.65 -5.11
CA SER A 277 12.82 1.39 -4.71
C SER A 277 13.06 1.13 -3.23
N ARG A 278 12.00 0.77 -2.51
CA ARG A 278 12.11 0.37 -1.10
C ARG A 278 12.43 -1.10 -0.99
N LEU A 279 13.54 -1.39 -0.37
CA LEU A 279 14.11 -2.73 -0.24
C LEU A 279 14.31 -3.08 1.23
N ALA A 280 14.29 -4.38 1.55
CA ALA A 280 14.79 -4.91 2.81
C ALA A 280 16.31 -4.75 2.90
N LYS A 281 16.81 -4.48 4.10
CA LYS A 281 18.25 -4.32 4.39
C LYS A 281 18.94 -5.69 4.51
N ASN A 282 19.08 -6.41 3.40
CA ASN A 282 19.81 -7.67 3.29
C ASN A 282 21.23 -7.47 2.73
N SER A 283 21.96 -8.53 2.45
CA SER A 283 23.31 -8.47 1.89
C SER A 283 23.38 -7.79 0.52
N LEU A 284 22.34 -7.95 -0.32
CA LEU A 284 22.27 -7.21 -1.59
C LEU A 284 22.11 -5.70 -1.35
N TYR A 285 21.20 -5.31 -0.45
CA TYR A 285 21.04 -3.91 -0.07
C TYR A 285 22.36 -3.30 0.42
N THR A 286 23.11 -4.01 1.26
CA THR A 286 24.40 -3.53 1.78
C THR A 286 25.36 -3.21 0.63
N ARG A 287 25.49 -4.10 -0.37
CA ARG A 287 26.34 -3.87 -1.55
C ARG A 287 25.86 -2.67 -2.39
N VAL A 288 24.54 -2.53 -2.56
CA VAL A 288 23.93 -1.39 -3.27
C VAL A 288 24.23 -0.10 -2.53
N HIS A 289 23.98 -0.06 -1.22
CA HIS A 289 24.18 1.11 -0.37
C HIS A 289 25.65 1.58 -0.37
N GLU A 290 26.61 0.67 -0.16
CA GLU A 290 28.03 0.98 -0.24
C GLU A 290 28.43 1.51 -1.63
N ALA A 291 27.83 1.00 -2.70
CA ALA A 291 28.07 1.50 -4.04
C ALA A 291 27.49 2.91 -4.24
N GLU A 292 26.27 3.17 -3.74
CA GLU A 292 25.65 4.50 -3.77
C GLU A 292 26.49 5.53 -2.99
N GLU A 293 27.00 5.17 -1.82
CA GLU A 293 27.90 6.05 -1.02
C GLU A 293 29.20 6.39 -1.75
N ARG A 294 29.76 5.45 -2.50
CA ARG A 294 30.95 5.69 -3.35
C ARG A 294 30.62 6.48 -4.62
N GLY A 295 29.36 6.83 -4.84
CA GLY A 295 28.92 7.60 -6.00
C GLY A 295 28.70 6.79 -7.26
N ALA A 296 28.51 5.46 -7.18
CA ALA A 296 28.29 4.55 -8.30
C ALA A 296 27.27 5.10 -9.32
N THR A 297 27.52 4.78 -10.58
CA THR A 297 26.63 5.12 -11.70
C THR A 297 25.39 4.21 -11.70
N ALA A 298 24.37 4.59 -12.48
CA ALA A 298 23.19 3.75 -12.67
C ALA A 298 23.54 2.37 -13.27
N ASP A 299 24.53 2.29 -14.16
CA ASP A 299 24.93 1.04 -14.79
C ASP A 299 25.69 0.12 -13.82
N GLU A 300 26.54 0.66 -12.97
CA GLU A 300 27.18 -0.11 -11.89
C GLU A 300 26.14 -0.67 -10.91
N LEU A 301 25.13 0.12 -10.52
CA LEU A 301 24.06 -0.37 -9.67
C LEU A 301 23.24 -1.47 -10.35
N ARG A 302 22.93 -1.36 -11.66
CA ARG A 302 22.27 -2.43 -12.44
C ARG A 302 23.11 -3.72 -12.46
N GLN A 303 24.44 -3.61 -12.56
CA GLN A 303 25.34 -4.76 -12.52
C GLN A 303 25.30 -5.47 -11.15
N ILE A 304 25.25 -4.70 -10.04
CA ILE A 304 25.13 -5.24 -8.67
C ILE A 304 23.80 -5.98 -8.50
N LEU A 305 22.70 -5.40 -8.97
CA LEU A 305 21.37 -6.04 -8.92
C LEU A 305 21.36 -7.33 -9.74
N GLY A 306 21.91 -7.29 -10.93
CA GLY A 306 21.83 -8.40 -11.88
C GLY A 306 20.43 -8.60 -12.47
N ALA A 307 20.33 -9.53 -13.41
CA ALA A 307 19.05 -9.86 -14.03
C ALA A 307 18.12 -10.62 -13.06
N LYS A 308 16.82 -10.29 -13.10
CA LYS A 308 15.76 -10.99 -12.35
C LYS A 308 15.98 -10.99 -10.83
N SER A 309 16.57 -9.93 -10.30
CA SER A 309 16.92 -9.83 -8.88
C SER A 309 15.72 -9.99 -7.96
N THR A 310 14.58 -9.35 -8.27
CA THR A 310 13.33 -9.48 -7.51
C THR A 310 12.75 -10.90 -7.58
N LYS A 311 12.84 -11.57 -8.74
CA LYS A 311 12.43 -12.99 -8.84
C LYS A 311 13.23 -13.86 -7.91
N ARG A 312 14.56 -13.68 -7.93
CA ARG A 312 15.48 -14.45 -7.09
C ARG A 312 15.17 -14.27 -5.60
N GLY A 313 14.94 -13.03 -5.16
CA GLY A 313 14.62 -12.75 -3.76
C GLY A 313 13.24 -13.21 -3.32
N ILE A 314 12.21 -12.77 -4.02
CA ILE A 314 10.82 -12.96 -3.58
C ILE A 314 10.31 -14.36 -3.93
N PHE A 315 10.50 -14.80 -5.18
CA PHE A 315 9.90 -16.03 -5.67
C PHE A 315 10.79 -17.26 -5.44
N GLU A 316 12.10 -17.15 -5.68
CA GLU A 316 13.05 -18.25 -5.54
C GLU A 316 13.61 -18.36 -4.11
N GLY A 317 13.47 -17.32 -3.27
CA GLY A 317 13.78 -17.35 -1.83
C GLY A 317 15.24 -17.13 -1.48
N ASP A 318 16.07 -16.57 -2.37
CA ASP A 318 17.41 -16.10 -2.05
C ASP A 318 17.34 -14.76 -1.27
N ILE A 319 17.10 -14.89 0.01
CA ILE A 319 16.87 -13.75 0.90
C ILE A 319 18.10 -12.85 1.03
N ASP A 320 19.29 -13.41 0.91
CA ASP A 320 20.55 -12.67 1.09
C ASP A 320 20.97 -11.89 -0.16
N ASN A 321 20.82 -12.49 -1.35
CA ASN A 321 21.35 -11.93 -2.59
C ASN A 321 20.28 -11.50 -3.60
N GLY A 322 19.02 -11.80 -3.34
CA GLY A 322 17.90 -11.33 -4.11
C GLY A 322 17.40 -9.96 -3.65
N GLU A 323 16.72 -9.26 -4.53
CA GLU A 323 16.05 -8.00 -4.22
C GLU A 323 14.73 -8.29 -3.51
N ILE A 324 14.58 -7.80 -2.29
CA ILE A 324 13.43 -8.01 -1.43
C ILE A 324 12.65 -6.69 -1.36
N GLU A 325 11.68 -6.55 -2.24
CA GLU A 325 10.78 -5.40 -2.28
C GLU A 325 9.67 -5.56 -1.25
N ILE A 326 9.73 -4.81 -0.15
CA ILE A 326 8.73 -4.84 0.92
C ILE A 326 8.60 -3.45 1.57
N GLY A 327 7.38 -3.09 2.00
CA GLY A 327 7.09 -1.78 2.58
C GLY A 327 7.45 -1.65 4.05
N GLN A 328 7.49 -0.42 4.56
CA GLN A 328 7.74 -0.14 5.99
C GLN A 328 6.72 -0.81 6.93
N ALA A 329 5.52 -1.09 6.42
CA ALA A 329 4.49 -1.82 7.17
C ALA A 329 4.88 -3.28 7.51
N VAL A 330 6.05 -3.77 7.08
CA VAL A 330 6.53 -5.12 7.38
C VAL A 330 6.69 -5.36 8.89
N ALA A 331 7.01 -4.34 9.67
CA ALA A 331 7.06 -4.43 11.13
C ALA A 331 5.73 -4.85 11.79
N ALA A 332 4.61 -4.77 11.05
CA ALA A 332 3.30 -5.24 11.52
C ALA A 332 3.00 -6.70 11.11
N VAL A 333 3.92 -7.37 10.41
CA VAL A 333 3.78 -8.77 10.01
C VAL A 333 4.36 -9.65 11.11
N ASP A 334 3.52 -10.11 12.03
CA ASP A 334 3.91 -10.93 13.18
C ASP A 334 3.77 -12.44 12.93
N ALA A 335 3.05 -12.85 11.89
CA ALA A 335 2.87 -14.23 11.47
C ALA A 335 2.48 -14.32 9.98
N ILE A 336 2.73 -15.46 9.36
CA ILE A 336 2.15 -15.83 8.06
C ILE A 336 0.70 -16.24 8.33
N ARG A 337 -0.26 -15.49 7.79
CA ARG A 337 -1.69 -15.68 8.04
C ARG A 337 -2.46 -15.87 6.74
N PRO A 338 -3.60 -16.55 6.77
CA PRO A 338 -4.50 -16.59 5.64
C PRO A 338 -5.10 -15.21 5.37
N VAL A 339 -5.40 -14.94 4.10
CA VAL A 339 -6.02 -13.67 3.66
C VAL A 339 -7.32 -13.35 4.42
N SER A 340 -8.10 -14.36 4.78
CA SER A 340 -9.34 -14.17 5.54
C SER A 340 -9.11 -13.50 6.90
N GLU A 341 -8.07 -13.87 7.63
CA GLU A 341 -7.69 -13.25 8.89
C GLU A 341 -7.14 -11.84 8.69
N ILE A 342 -6.32 -11.63 7.66
CA ILE A 342 -5.79 -10.32 7.32
C ILE A 342 -6.95 -9.38 6.98
N MET A 343 -7.88 -9.79 6.13
CA MET A 343 -9.08 -9.00 5.80
C MET A 343 -9.91 -8.68 7.03
N ALA A 344 -10.18 -9.67 7.89
CA ALA A 344 -10.91 -9.46 9.15
C ALA A 344 -10.19 -8.42 10.04
N SER A 345 -8.86 -8.46 10.14
CA SER A 345 -8.08 -7.50 10.92
C SER A 345 -8.11 -6.08 10.35
N LEU A 346 -8.14 -5.94 9.03
CA LEU A 346 -8.23 -4.64 8.34
C LEU A 346 -9.65 -4.03 8.45
N VAL A 347 -10.68 -4.85 8.36
CA VAL A 347 -12.09 -4.43 8.52
C VAL A 347 -12.39 -4.10 9.98
N GLY A 348 -11.91 -4.90 10.93
CA GLY A 348 -12.14 -4.73 12.37
C GLY A 348 -13.62 -4.70 12.74
N ASP A 349 -13.99 -3.93 13.77
CA ASP A 349 -15.38 -3.76 14.24
C ASP A 349 -16.24 -2.88 13.31
N GLY A 350 -15.81 -2.68 12.09
CA GLY A 350 -16.48 -1.90 11.04
C GLY A 350 -15.60 -0.77 10.49
N LEU A 351 -15.72 -0.56 9.20
CA LEU A 351 -15.12 0.57 8.46
C LEU A 351 -16.14 1.68 8.32
#